data_d62cd0ce5d8144cbecef1724ea8dfa3b
#
_entry.id   d62cd0ce5d8144cbecef1724ea8dfa3b
#
_cell.length_a   1.000
_cell.length_b   1.000
_cell.length_c   1.000
_cell.angle_alpha   90.00
_cell.angle_beta   90.00
_cell.angle_gamma   90.00
#
_symmetry.space_group_name_H-M   'P 1'
#
loop_
_entity.id
_entity.type
_entity.pdbx_description
1 polymer ?
#
loop_
_entity_poly.entity_id
_entity_poly.type
_entity_poly.pdbx_seq_one_letter_code
_entity_poly.pdbx_strand_id
1 'polypeptide(L)'
;MYRIGIIGPESTGKSTLAEYLAHRYEGVLVPEYAREYMEYLAPSYGYTYDDVVAIAKQQLSVLSSINSNLVVFDTELIITKVWFLHKFGRCPDFVEKALRDFPMDVYLL
;
A
#
# COMPACT_ATOMS: atom_id res chain seq x y z
N MET A 1 0.80 11.54 14.32
CA MET A 1 0.84 11.19 12.88
C MET A 1 -0.57 10.88 12.39
N TYR A 2 -0.94 11.44 11.27
CA TYR A 2 -2.23 11.18 10.62
C TYR A 2 -1.99 10.40 9.32
N ARG A 3 -2.65 9.27 9.15
CA ARG A 3 -2.46 8.38 8.00
C ARG A 3 -3.72 8.34 7.16
N ILE A 4 -3.58 8.65 5.87
CA ILE A 4 -4.67 8.57 4.89
C ILE A 4 -4.30 7.49 3.87
N GLY A 5 -5.19 6.50 3.72
CA GLY A 5 -5.04 5.47 2.69
C GLY A 5 -5.97 5.75 1.54
N ILE A 6 -5.43 5.86 0.33
CA ILE A 6 -6.22 6.00 -0.89
C ILE A 6 -6.32 4.63 -1.51
N ILE A 7 -7.53 4.12 -1.65
CA ILE A 7 -7.75 2.78 -2.19
C ILE A 7 -8.76 2.85 -3.34
N GLY A 8 -8.67 1.92 -4.27
CA GLY A 8 -9.56 1.86 -5.41
C GLY A 8 -8.90 1.19 -6.59
N PRO A 9 -9.67 0.91 -7.64
CA PRO A 9 -9.11 0.28 -8.84
C PRO A 9 -8.18 1.22 -9.59
N GLU A 10 -7.34 0.65 -10.45
CA GLU A 10 -6.47 1.40 -11.32
C GLU A 10 -7.27 2.33 -12.25
N SER A 11 -6.63 3.39 -12.70
CA SER A 11 -7.19 4.34 -13.66
C SER A 11 -8.39 5.13 -13.14
N THR A 12 -8.51 5.31 -11.81
CA THR A 12 -9.58 6.11 -11.20
C THR A 12 -9.10 7.47 -10.69
N GLY A 13 -7.88 7.89 -11.02
CA GLY A 13 -7.32 9.14 -10.51
C GLY A 13 -6.77 9.04 -9.10
N LYS A 14 -6.58 7.82 -8.59
CA LYS A 14 -6.13 7.55 -7.23
C LYS A 14 -4.77 8.23 -6.93
N SER A 15 -3.78 8.07 -7.82
CA SER A 15 -2.46 8.66 -7.65
C SER A 15 -2.51 10.18 -7.70
N THR A 16 -3.35 10.76 -8.58
CA THR A 16 -3.54 12.20 -8.67
C THR A 16 -4.12 12.76 -7.38
N LEU A 17 -5.10 12.07 -6.80
CA LEU A 17 -5.69 12.47 -5.52
C LEU A 17 -4.66 12.40 -4.39
N ALA A 18 -3.86 11.33 -4.34
CA ALA A 18 -2.83 11.17 -3.32
C ALA A 18 -1.80 12.30 -3.39
N GLU A 19 -1.33 12.62 -4.59
CA GLU A 19 -0.38 13.72 -4.81
C GLU A 19 -0.98 15.07 -4.40
N TYR A 20 -2.24 15.31 -4.76
CA TYR A 20 -2.93 16.54 -4.40
C TYR A 20 -3.01 16.70 -2.88
N LEU A 21 -3.43 15.65 -2.17
CA LEU A 21 -3.60 15.72 -0.72
C LEU A 21 -2.26 15.92 -0.01
N ALA A 22 -1.22 15.22 -0.44
CA ALA A 22 0.10 15.36 0.15
C ALA A 22 0.63 16.78 -0.05
N HIS A 23 0.47 17.35 -1.25
CA HIS A 23 0.92 18.70 -1.55
C HIS A 23 0.08 19.75 -0.80
N ARG A 24 -1.25 19.61 -0.84
CA ARG A 24 -2.17 20.59 -0.23
C ARG A 24 -1.96 20.75 1.28
N TYR A 25 -1.66 19.65 1.96
CA TYR A 25 -1.51 19.64 3.42
C TYR A 25 -0.07 19.47 3.88
N GLU A 26 0.87 19.61 2.96
CA GLU A 26 2.31 19.51 3.26
C GLU A 26 2.67 18.19 3.94
N GLY A 27 2.05 17.10 3.46
CA GLY A 27 2.30 15.76 3.96
C GLY A 27 3.33 15.02 3.11
N VAL A 28 3.60 13.78 3.51
CA VAL A 28 4.48 12.88 2.78
C VAL A 28 3.63 11.92 1.94
N LEU A 29 3.96 11.78 0.66
CA LEU A 29 3.34 10.82 -0.22
C LEU A 29 4.13 9.52 -0.21
N VAL A 30 3.43 8.39 0.01
CA VAL A 30 3.99 7.05 -0.17
C VAL A 30 3.36 6.49 -1.44
N PRO A 31 4.14 6.33 -2.52
CA PRO A 31 3.61 5.85 -3.80
C PRO A 31 3.31 4.36 -3.77
N GLU A 32 2.58 3.90 -4.79
CA GLU A 32 2.18 2.50 -4.91
C GLU A 32 3.37 1.62 -5.31
N TYR A 33 3.95 0.94 -4.33
CA TYR A 33 5.11 0.07 -4.52
C TYR A 33 4.77 -1.17 -5.36
N ALA A 34 3.55 -1.71 -5.20
CA ALA A 34 3.15 -2.92 -5.91
C ALA A 34 3.24 -2.77 -7.43
N ARG A 35 2.82 -1.61 -7.97
CA ARG A 35 2.91 -1.34 -9.40
C ARG A 35 4.36 -1.38 -9.88
N GLU A 36 5.25 -0.71 -9.15
CA GLU A 36 6.66 -0.64 -9.46
C GLU A 36 7.30 -2.02 -9.45
N TYR A 37 6.99 -2.82 -8.42
CA TYR A 37 7.49 -4.18 -8.30
C TYR A 37 7.01 -5.06 -9.46
N MET A 38 5.72 -4.96 -9.83
CA MET A 38 5.14 -5.77 -10.90
C MET A 38 5.71 -5.40 -12.26
N GLU A 39 6.04 -4.12 -12.49
CA GLU A 39 6.69 -3.68 -13.73
C GLU A 39 8.11 -4.24 -13.84
N TYR A 40 8.78 -4.46 -12.72
CA TYR A 40 10.11 -5.05 -12.68
C TYR A 40 10.10 -6.52 -13.11
N LEU A 41 9.01 -7.24 -12.85
CA LEU A 41 8.88 -8.63 -13.27
C LEU A 41 8.61 -8.69 -14.77
N ALA A 42 9.15 -9.73 -15.44
CA ALA A 42 8.87 -9.94 -16.86
C ALA A 42 7.36 -10.21 -17.04
N PRO A 43 6.71 -9.59 -18.03
CA PRO A 43 5.26 -9.73 -18.21
C PRO A 43 4.75 -11.16 -18.36
N SER A 44 5.58 -12.05 -18.93
CA SER A 44 5.22 -13.47 -19.11
C SER A 44 5.52 -14.33 -17.89
N TYR A 45 6.18 -13.77 -16.90
CA TYR A 45 6.64 -14.53 -15.73
C TYR A 45 5.51 -14.82 -14.74
N GLY A 46 4.55 -13.89 -14.60
CA GLY A 46 3.54 -13.97 -13.57
C GLY A 46 4.12 -13.59 -12.21
N TYR A 47 3.32 -13.72 -11.16
CA TYR A 47 3.78 -13.47 -9.81
C TYR A 47 3.38 -14.61 -8.88
N THR A 48 4.16 -14.78 -7.80
CA THR A 48 3.98 -15.84 -6.83
C THR A 48 3.55 -15.27 -5.48
N TYR A 49 3.19 -16.16 -4.55
CA TYR A 49 2.93 -15.79 -3.17
C TYR A 49 4.13 -15.03 -2.58
N ASP A 50 5.35 -15.48 -2.85
CA ASP A 50 6.56 -14.84 -2.35
C ASP A 50 6.76 -13.42 -2.89
N ASP A 51 6.33 -13.16 -4.12
CA ASP A 51 6.35 -11.81 -4.68
C ASP A 51 5.45 -10.87 -3.89
N VAL A 52 4.24 -11.32 -3.54
CA VAL A 52 3.31 -10.51 -2.76
C VAL A 52 3.82 -10.34 -1.32
N VAL A 53 4.48 -11.35 -0.76
CA VAL A 53 5.15 -11.23 0.54
C VAL A 53 6.24 -10.15 0.49
N ALA A 54 7.03 -10.10 -0.59
CA ALA A 54 8.06 -9.07 -0.75
C ALA A 54 7.45 -7.67 -0.80
N ILE A 55 6.34 -7.51 -1.52
CA ILE A 55 5.61 -6.24 -1.58
C ILE A 55 5.11 -5.85 -0.19
N ALA A 56 4.50 -6.78 0.54
CA ALA A 56 3.98 -6.53 1.88
C ALA A 56 5.09 -6.14 2.86
N LYS A 57 6.25 -6.78 2.78
CA LYS A 57 7.39 -6.45 3.64
C LYS A 57 7.92 -5.05 3.37
N GLN A 58 7.94 -4.63 2.11
CA GLN A 58 8.34 -3.26 1.77
C GLN A 58 7.33 -2.25 2.31
N GLN A 59 6.04 -2.53 2.17
CA GLN A 59 4.99 -1.67 2.71
C GLN A 59 5.11 -1.55 4.23
N LEU A 60 5.36 -2.66 4.92
CA LEU A 60 5.56 -2.66 6.37
C LEU A 60 6.80 -1.86 6.76
N SER A 61 7.90 -2.01 6.02
CA SER A 61 9.12 -1.25 6.27
C SER A 61 8.85 0.25 6.23
N VAL A 62 8.09 0.72 5.24
CA VAL A 62 7.72 2.13 5.14
C VAL A 62 6.82 2.55 6.30
N LEU A 63 5.78 1.75 6.60
CA LEU A 63 4.86 2.05 7.71
C LEU A 63 5.58 2.20 9.04
N SER A 64 6.56 1.33 9.30
CA SER A 64 7.26 1.32 10.57
C SER A 64 8.36 2.37 10.69
N SER A 65 8.87 2.89 9.57
CA SER A 65 9.99 3.82 9.57
C SER A 65 9.61 5.27 9.28
N ILE A 66 8.47 5.49 8.62
CA ILE A 66 8.10 6.84 8.23
C ILE A 66 7.61 7.63 9.45
N ASN A 67 8.08 8.88 9.55
CA ASN A 67 7.74 9.76 10.67
C ASN A 67 7.43 11.15 10.12
N SER A 68 6.14 11.48 10.05
CA SER A 68 5.65 12.76 9.57
C SER A 68 4.27 13.01 10.18
N ASN A 69 3.88 14.28 10.28
CA ASN A 69 2.58 14.65 10.83
C ASN A 69 1.42 14.13 9.97
N LEU A 70 1.60 14.12 8.66
CA LEU A 70 0.59 13.63 7.71
C LEU A 70 1.27 12.75 6.66
N VAL A 71 0.74 11.57 6.46
CA VAL A 71 1.24 10.63 5.46
C VAL A 71 0.07 10.16 4.60
N VAL A 72 0.20 10.28 3.29
CA VAL A 72 -0.79 9.82 2.31
C VAL A 72 -0.23 8.60 1.60
N PHE A 73 -0.93 7.48 1.70
CA PHE A 73 -0.53 6.23 1.05
C PHE A 73 -1.36 6.03 -0.22
N ASP A 74 -0.70 6.00 -1.37
CA ASP A 74 -1.34 5.60 -2.62
C ASP A 74 -1.34 4.06 -2.62
N THR A 75 -2.45 3.49 -2.25
CA THR A 75 -2.62 2.07 -1.96
C THR A 75 -1.82 1.66 -0.71
N GLU A 76 -2.47 1.02 0.21
CA GLU A 76 -1.80 0.60 1.44
C GLU A 76 -2.02 -0.88 1.72
N LEU A 77 -1.50 -1.35 2.83
CA LEU A 77 -1.37 -2.77 3.15
C LEU A 77 -2.71 -3.54 3.18
N ILE A 78 -3.84 -2.85 3.41
CA ILE A 78 -5.16 -3.51 3.39
C ILE A 78 -5.46 -4.11 2.02
N ILE A 79 -5.05 -3.44 0.94
CA ILE A 79 -5.23 -3.94 -0.42
C ILE A 79 -4.35 -5.17 -0.65
N THR A 80 -3.16 -5.18 -0.09
CA THR A 80 -2.27 -6.34 -0.17
C THR A 80 -2.88 -7.54 0.57
N LYS A 81 -3.54 -7.31 1.71
CA LYS A 81 -4.27 -8.37 2.41
C LYS A 81 -5.37 -8.95 1.53
N VAL A 82 -6.17 -8.08 0.89
CA VAL A 82 -7.24 -8.52 -0.02
C VAL A 82 -6.65 -9.34 -1.16
N TRP A 83 -5.52 -8.91 -1.71
CA TRP A 83 -4.81 -9.61 -2.77
C TRP A 83 -4.40 -11.03 -2.33
N PHE A 84 -3.79 -11.17 -1.13
CA PHE A 84 -3.45 -12.48 -0.59
C PHE A 84 -4.66 -13.39 -0.48
N LEU A 85 -5.75 -12.88 0.09
CA LEU A 85 -6.96 -13.68 0.30
C LEU A 85 -7.61 -14.08 -1.02
N HIS A 86 -7.68 -13.16 -1.98
CA HIS A 86 -8.32 -13.41 -3.26
C HIS A 86 -7.52 -14.40 -4.11
N LYS A 87 -6.19 -14.20 -4.20
CA LYS A 87 -5.35 -14.99 -5.10
C LYS A 87 -4.91 -16.31 -4.49
N PHE A 88 -4.60 -16.34 -3.20
CA PHE A 88 -3.96 -17.47 -2.55
C PHE A 88 -4.80 -18.09 -1.43
N GLY A 89 -5.90 -17.46 -1.04
CA GLY A 89 -6.80 -17.96 -0.01
C GLY A 89 -6.24 -17.84 1.41
N ARG A 90 -5.12 -17.16 1.60
CA ARG A 90 -4.50 -16.99 2.92
C ARG A 90 -3.68 -15.71 2.95
N CYS A 91 -3.51 -15.16 4.14
CA CYS A 91 -2.72 -13.94 4.37
C CYS A 91 -1.71 -14.22 5.48
N PRO A 92 -0.44 -13.81 5.32
CA PRO A 92 0.56 -14.03 6.37
C PRO A 92 0.21 -13.27 7.65
N ASP A 93 0.56 -13.85 8.80
CA ASP A 93 0.27 -13.25 10.11
C ASP A 93 0.91 -11.87 10.28
N PHE A 94 2.09 -11.64 9.69
CA PHE A 94 2.75 -10.34 9.83
C PHE A 94 1.96 -9.21 9.18
N VAL A 95 1.20 -9.50 8.11
CA VAL A 95 0.33 -8.51 7.46
C VAL A 95 -0.83 -8.14 8.38
N GLU A 96 -1.46 -9.15 9.00
CA GLU A 96 -2.54 -8.93 9.96
C GLU A 96 -2.06 -8.09 11.15
N LYS A 97 -0.88 -8.42 11.67
CA LYS A 97 -0.28 -7.69 12.79
C LYS A 97 0.02 -6.25 12.40
N ALA A 98 0.57 -6.02 11.22
CA ALA A 98 0.90 -4.68 10.74
C ALA A 98 -0.34 -3.81 10.61
N LEU A 99 -1.45 -4.38 10.13
CA LEU A 99 -2.72 -3.64 10.01
C LEU A 99 -3.26 -3.23 11.37
N ARG A 100 -3.04 -4.03 12.42
CA ARG A 100 -3.43 -3.68 13.78
C ARG A 100 -2.51 -2.64 14.40
N ASP A 101 -1.18 -2.75 14.13
CA ASP A 101 -0.18 -1.89 14.74
C ASP A 101 -0.09 -0.51 14.06
N PHE A 102 -0.42 -0.43 12.78
CA PHE A 102 -0.30 0.80 11.98
C PHE A 102 -1.61 1.10 11.24
N PRO A 103 -2.70 1.38 11.95
CA PRO A 103 -3.98 1.64 11.29
C PRO A 103 -3.98 2.97 10.54
N MET A 104 -4.77 3.03 9.46
CA MET A 104 -5.06 4.29 8.79
C MET A 104 -6.09 5.06 9.60
N ASP A 105 -5.98 6.39 9.64
CA ASP A 105 -6.98 7.24 10.28
C ASP A 105 -8.21 7.38 9.39
N VAL A 106 -8.02 7.37 8.07
CA VAL A 106 -9.12 7.43 7.12
C VAL A 106 -8.73 6.70 5.84
N TYR A 107 -9.71 6.07 5.21
CA TYR A 107 -9.60 5.51 3.86
C TYR A 107 -10.46 6.32 2.91
N LEU A 108 -9.91 6.69 1.77
CA LEU A 108 -10.65 7.36 0.70
C LEU A 108 -10.75 6.41 -0.50
N LEU A 109 -11.95 6.30 -1.03
CA LEU A 109 -12.25 5.45 -2.19
C LEU A 109 -12.34 6.28 -3.46
#